data_7ebc3988c4e8e14f0470d1b1d053b69f
#
_entry.id   7ebc3988c4e8e14f0470d1b1d053b69f
#
_cell.length_a   1.000
_cell.length_b   1.000
_cell.length_c   1.000
_cell.angle_alpha   90.00
_cell.angle_beta   90.00
_cell.angle_gamma   90.00
#
_symmetry.space_group_name_H-M   'P 1'
#
loop_
_entity.id
_entity.type
_entity.pdbx_description
1 polymer ?
#
loop_
_entity_poly.entity_id
_entity_poly.type
_entity_poly.pdbx_seq_one_letter_code
_entity_poly.pdbx_strand_id
1 'polypeptide(L)'
;MRECRGTPLKNSLWMFNTPMKFLLSVIDSQTRSPHSPEEIAAIDAFNDKLAAAGQRILAIGLESPKEAVIVDGRGAQASKTSGPLIDSAEFVAGIWIIEAVNKEQALELAAEGSKACNRRIELRPII
;
A
#
# COMPACT_ATOMS: atom_id res chain seq x y z
N MET A 1 -0.96 12.03 13.27
CA MET A 1 -1.63 11.77 12.61
C MET A 1 -2.88 12.38 12.47
N ARG A 2 -3.43 12.94 13.29
CA ARG A 2 -4.49 13.54 13.13
C ARG A 2 -4.48 14.60 12.24
N GLU A 3 -3.45 15.23 12.12
CA GLU A 3 -3.35 16.27 11.28
C GLU A 3 -3.63 15.83 9.98
N CYS A 4 -3.50 14.63 9.69
CA CYS A 4 -3.71 14.21 8.39
C CYS A 4 -5.11 14.38 8.03
N ARG A 5 -5.97 14.62 8.96
CA ARG A 5 -7.25 14.70 8.62
C ARG A 5 -7.55 15.92 8.06
N GLY A 6 -6.80 16.60 7.95
CA GLY A 6 -7.06 17.64 7.30
C GLY A 6 -7.90 18.51 7.49
N THR A 7 -7.68 19.31 7.30
CA THR A 7 -8.34 20.12 7.46
C THR A 7 -9.12 20.62 6.61
N PRO A 8 -9.93 20.81 6.60
CA PRO A 8 -10.85 21.17 5.87
C PRO A 8 -10.85 22.29 5.22
N LEU A 9 -10.58 22.43 4.32
CA LEU A 9 -10.60 23.43 3.63
C LEU A 9 -11.82 23.77 3.20
N LYS A 10 -12.67 23.34 3.46
CA LYS A 10 -13.87 23.65 3.19
C LYS A 10 -14.18 24.50 2.16
N ASN A 11 -14.90 24.51 1.45
CA ASN A 11 -15.35 25.39 0.53
C ASN A 11 -14.54 25.86 -0.52
N SER A 12 -13.42 25.44 -0.75
CA SER A 12 -12.62 25.85 -1.83
C SER A 12 -12.96 25.08 -3.04
N LEU A 13 -13.16 25.74 -4.15
CA LEU A 13 -13.43 25.06 -5.36
C LEU A 13 -12.32 24.17 -5.79
N TRP A 14 -11.10 24.51 -5.49
CA TRP A 14 -9.99 23.69 -5.92
C TRP A 14 -10.03 22.32 -5.24
N MET A 15 -10.82 22.14 -4.21
CA MET A 15 -10.90 20.84 -3.60
C MET A 15 -11.44 19.80 -4.54
N PHE A 16 -12.22 20.19 -5.53
CA PHE A 16 -12.77 19.21 -6.44
C PHE A 16 -11.70 18.64 -7.33
N ASN A 17 -10.57 19.32 -7.45
CA ASN A 17 -9.49 18.86 -8.28
C ASN A 17 -8.35 18.31 -7.46
N THR A 18 -8.50 18.24 -6.15
CA THR A 18 -7.45 17.73 -5.28
C THR A 18 -7.36 16.23 -5.43
N PRO A 19 -6.21 15.70 -5.79
CA PRO A 19 -6.09 14.27 -5.92
C PRO A 19 -6.26 13.59 -4.57
N MET A 20 -6.77 12.40 -4.59
CA MET A 20 -6.92 11.58 -3.40
C MET A 20 -5.79 10.57 -3.34
N LYS A 21 -5.43 10.18 -2.14
CA LYS A 21 -4.35 9.21 -1.92
C LYS A 21 -4.92 7.91 -1.41
N PHE A 22 -4.33 6.83 -1.86
CA PHE A 22 -4.78 5.50 -1.50
C PHE A 22 -3.61 4.59 -1.21
N LEU A 23 -3.80 3.71 -0.23
CA LEU A 23 -2.84 2.69 0.10
C LEU A 23 -3.28 1.40 -0.56
N LEU A 24 -2.40 0.80 -1.34
CA LEU A 24 -2.64 -0.50 -1.96
C LEU A 24 -1.72 -1.49 -1.28
N SER A 25 -2.29 -2.44 -0.55
CA SER A 25 -1.51 -3.45 0.16
C SER A 25 -1.52 -4.74 -0.63
N VAL A 26 -0.36 -5.24 -0.97
CA VAL A 26 -0.22 -6.48 -1.73
C VAL A 26 -0.26 -7.65 -0.77
N ILE A 27 -1.18 -8.57 -0.99
CA ILE A 27 -1.38 -9.71 -0.10
C ILE A 27 -0.69 -10.93 -0.66
N ASP A 28 0.19 -11.50 0.10
CA ASP A 28 0.94 -12.70 -0.29
C ASP A 28 0.79 -13.77 0.77
N SER A 29 1.38 -14.93 0.56
CA SER A 29 1.35 -16.02 1.53
C SER A 29 2.66 -16.79 1.47
N GLN A 30 2.97 -17.49 2.57
CA GLN A 30 4.21 -18.24 2.64
C GLN A 30 4.25 -19.43 1.69
N THR A 31 3.10 -19.91 1.26
CA THR A 31 3.03 -21.08 0.38
C THR A 31 3.07 -20.68 -1.09
N ARG A 32 3.05 -19.39 -1.38
CA ARG A 32 3.05 -18.96 -2.76
C ARG A 32 4.46 -18.84 -3.29
N SER A 33 4.64 -19.22 -4.54
CA SER A 33 5.96 -19.11 -5.18
C SER A 33 6.37 -17.66 -5.32
N PRO A 34 7.67 -17.38 -5.32
CA PRO A 34 8.14 -16.02 -5.59
C PRO A 34 7.67 -15.56 -6.96
N HIS A 35 7.74 -14.26 -7.21
CA HIS A 35 7.35 -13.71 -8.49
C HIS A 35 8.20 -14.30 -9.60
N SER A 36 7.55 -14.64 -10.70
CA SER A 36 8.25 -15.07 -11.90
C SER A 36 8.91 -13.90 -12.59
N PRO A 37 9.85 -14.12 -13.51
CA PRO A 37 10.43 -13.02 -14.29
C PRO A 37 9.38 -12.20 -15.03
N GLU A 38 8.33 -12.86 -15.53
CA GLU A 38 7.25 -12.17 -16.22
C GLU A 38 6.46 -11.28 -15.27
N GLU A 39 6.23 -11.74 -14.05
CA GLU A 39 5.54 -10.94 -13.05
C GLU A 39 6.40 -9.74 -12.65
N ILE A 40 7.69 -9.94 -12.49
CA ILE A 40 8.58 -8.83 -12.14
C ILE A 40 8.57 -7.79 -13.25
N ALA A 41 8.62 -8.22 -14.50
CA ALA A 41 8.59 -7.29 -15.62
C ALA A 41 7.26 -6.53 -15.67
N ALA A 42 6.16 -7.21 -15.39
CA ALA A 42 4.84 -6.57 -15.36
C ALA A 42 4.73 -5.57 -14.21
N ILE A 43 5.30 -5.88 -13.05
CA ILE A 43 5.32 -4.98 -11.91
C ILE A 43 6.14 -3.73 -12.25
N ASP A 44 7.29 -3.91 -12.89
CA ASP A 44 8.13 -2.78 -13.28
C ASP A 44 7.41 -1.89 -14.28
N ALA A 45 6.72 -2.49 -15.25
CA ALA A 45 5.98 -1.72 -16.23
C ALA A 45 4.83 -0.94 -15.58
N PHE A 46 4.15 -1.54 -14.61
CA PHE A 46 3.08 -0.86 -13.90
C PHE A 46 3.64 0.29 -13.07
N ASN A 47 4.75 0.09 -12.40
CA ASN A 47 5.40 1.15 -11.65
C ASN A 47 5.83 2.30 -12.54
N ASP A 48 6.36 2.01 -13.73
CA ASP A 48 6.76 3.04 -14.67
C ASP A 48 5.55 3.82 -15.17
N LYS A 49 4.45 3.13 -15.40
CA LYS A 49 3.22 3.78 -15.83
C LYS A 49 2.70 4.72 -14.75
N LEU A 50 2.69 4.28 -13.50
CA LEU A 50 2.26 5.12 -12.40
C LEU A 50 3.15 6.35 -12.26
N ALA A 51 4.46 6.15 -12.37
CA ALA A 51 5.41 7.26 -12.24
C ALA A 51 5.23 8.26 -13.37
N ALA A 52 5.06 7.76 -14.59
CA ALA A 52 4.91 8.65 -15.75
C ALA A 52 3.63 9.48 -15.65
N ALA A 53 2.60 8.95 -15.02
CA ALA A 53 1.34 9.66 -14.84
C ALA A 53 1.33 10.54 -13.59
N GLY A 54 2.41 10.55 -12.82
CA GLY A 54 2.47 11.32 -11.58
C GLY A 54 1.62 10.72 -10.47
N GLN A 55 1.28 9.45 -10.58
CA GLN A 55 0.37 8.79 -9.64
C GLN A 55 1.08 7.96 -8.58
N ARG A 56 2.36 7.67 -8.76
CA ARG A 56 3.09 6.86 -7.80
C ARG A 56 3.75 7.74 -6.75
N ILE A 57 3.35 7.59 -5.50
CA ILE A 57 3.98 8.28 -4.39
C ILE A 57 5.03 7.37 -3.78
N LEU A 58 4.71 6.10 -3.61
CA LEU A 58 5.61 5.15 -2.99
C LEU A 58 5.34 3.76 -3.52
N ALA A 59 6.37 2.97 -3.72
CA ALA A 59 6.25 1.57 -4.10
C ALA A 59 7.39 0.82 -3.43
N ILE A 60 7.09 -0.03 -2.45
CA ILE A 60 8.11 -0.76 -1.72
C ILE A 60 7.65 -2.17 -1.42
N GLY A 61 8.60 -3.07 -1.31
CA GLY A 61 8.36 -4.40 -0.79
C GLY A 61 8.72 -4.46 0.67
N LEU A 62 8.19 -5.43 1.37
CA LEU A 62 8.46 -5.65 2.79
C LEU A 62 9.13 -6.99 2.97
N GLU A 63 9.96 -7.09 4.00
CA GLU A 63 10.54 -8.36 4.38
C GLU A 63 9.46 -9.30 4.90
N SER A 64 9.80 -10.56 5.05
CA SER A 64 8.90 -11.56 5.60
C SER A 64 8.37 -11.15 6.96
N PRO A 65 7.15 -11.53 7.32
CA PRO A 65 6.64 -11.27 8.67
C PRO A 65 7.52 -11.84 9.77
N LYS A 66 8.38 -12.80 9.45
CA LYS A 66 9.30 -13.34 10.44
C LYS A 66 10.28 -12.28 10.92
N GLU A 67 10.50 -11.25 10.12
CA GLU A 67 11.41 -10.17 10.50
C GLU A 67 10.69 -9.05 11.26
N ALA A 68 9.41 -9.20 11.50
CA ALA A 68 8.65 -8.17 12.20
C ALA A 68 8.95 -8.19 13.68
N VAL A 69 8.85 -7.05 14.32
CA VAL A 69 9.00 -6.91 15.76
C VAL A 69 7.85 -6.03 16.24
N ILE A 70 7.17 -6.48 17.28
CA ILE A 70 6.12 -5.69 17.89
C ILE A 70 6.74 -4.87 19.00
N VAL A 71 6.55 -3.58 18.96
CA VAL A 71 7.09 -2.67 19.96
C VAL A 71 5.92 -2.04 20.69
N ASP A 72 5.91 -2.15 22.01
CA ASP A 72 4.89 -1.52 22.82
C ASP A 72 5.56 -0.59 23.80
N GLY A 73 5.46 0.70 23.53
CA GLY A 73 6.07 1.72 24.37
C GLY A 73 5.12 2.31 25.41
N ARG A 74 3.91 1.77 25.52
CA ARG A 74 2.97 2.26 26.53
C ARG A 74 3.41 1.73 27.89
N GLY A 75 3.34 2.53 28.90
CA GLY A 75 3.74 2.13 30.24
C GLY A 75 5.15 2.53 30.57
N ALA A 76 5.66 2.03 31.67
CA ALA A 76 6.94 2.46 32.21
C ALA A 76 8.13 2.00 31.38
N GLN A 77 8.03 0.83 30.76
CA GLN A 77 9.12 0.31 29.93
C GLN A 77 8.59 -0.23 28.64
N ALA A 78 9.30 0.01 27.56
CA ALA A 78 8.92 -0.50 26.27
C ALA A 78 9.20 -2.00 26.20
N SER A 79 8.31 -2.74 25.56
CA SER A 79 8.54 -4.15 25.27
C SER A 79 8.74 -4.35 23.79
N LYS A 80 9.48 -5.39 23.44
CA LYS A 80 9.74 -5.76 22.05
C LYS A 80 9.54 -7.25 21.94
N THR A 81 8.69 -7.66 21.02
CA THR A 81 8.38 -9.07 20.83
C THR A 81 8.60 -9.41 19.37
N SER A 82 9.40 -10.44 19.11
CA SER A 82 9.69 -10.87 17.75
C SER A 82 8.46 -11.47 17.11
N GLY A 83 8.35 -11.24 15.83
CA GLY A 83 7.26 -11.81 15.03
C GLY A 83 6.16 -10.82 14.76
N PRO A 84 5.23 -11.17 13.88
CA PRO A 84 4.13 -10.28 13.55
C PRO A 84 3.08 -10.29 14.66
N LEU A 85 2.28 -9.25 14.72
CA LEU A 85 1.21 -9.17 15.69
C LEU A 85 0.21 -10.29 15.49
N ILE A 86 -0.10 -10.58 14.24
CA ILE A 86 -1.03 -11.64 13.89
C ILE A 86 -0.30 -12.64 13.02
N ASP A 87 -0.30 -13.90 13.45
CA ASP A 87 0.35 -14.95 12.69
C ASP A 87 -0.70 -15.51 11.74
N SER A 88 -0.64 -15.10 10.50
CA SER A 88 -1.62 -15.48 9.50
C SER A 88 -0.91 -16.06 8.28
N ALA A 89 -1.60 -16.95 7.58
CA ALA A 89 -1.07 -17.52 6.34
C ALA A 89 -0.90 -16.43 5.28
N GLU A 90 -1.74 -15.41 5.33
CA GLU A 90 -1.64 -14.30 4.39
C GLU A 90 -1.18 -13.05 5.10
N PHE A 91 -0.41 -12.22 4.42
CA PHE A 91 0.21 -11.03 5.01
C PHE A 91 0.47 -9.99 3.94
N VAL A 92 0.71 -8.77 4.37
CA VAL A 92 1.05 -7.69 3.45
C VAL A 92 2.53 -7.82 3.08
N ALA A 93 2.81 -8.00 1.80
CA ALA A 93 4.17 -8.20 1.31
C ALA A 93 4.76 -6.95 0.67
N GLY A 94 3.95 -5.96 0.40
CA GLY A 94 4.43 -4.71 -0.18
C GLY A 94 3.30 -3.73 -0.25
N ILE A 95 3.62 -2.48 -0.54
CA ILE A 95 2.60 -1.45 -0.63
C ILE A 95 2.91 -0.50 -1.78
N TRP A 96 1.84 0.04 -2.34
CA TRP A 96 1.90 1.23 -3.18
C TRP A 96 1.09 2.31 -2.48
N ILE A 97 1.59 3.54 -2.55
CA ILE A 97 0.76 4.69 -2.23
C ILE A 97 0.61 5.45 -3.54
N ILE A 98 -0.62 5.68 -3.95
CA ILE A 98 -0.91 6.30 -5.23
C ILE A 98 -1.81 7.51 -5.05
N GLU A 99 -1.77 8.38 -6.05
CA GLU A 99 -2.73 9.47 -6.17
C GLU A 99 -3.69 9.14 -7.29
N ALA A 100 -4.95 9.43 -7.10
CA ALA A 100 -5.97 9.24 -8.12
C ALA A 100 -7.00 10.35 -7.99
N VAL A 101 -7.72 10.59 -9.08
CA VAL A 101 -8.70 11.69 -9.07
C VAL A 101 -9.93 11.32 -8.26
N ASN A 102 -10.23 10.03 -8.15
CA ASN A 102 -11.35 9.55 -7.36
C ASN A 102 -11.14 8.08 -7.03
N LYS A 103 -12.05 7.52 -6.26
CA LYS A 103 -11.94 6.14 -5.83
C LYS A 103 -12.06 5.17 -7.00
N GLU A 104 -12.90 5.49 -7.98
CA GLU A 104 -13.07 4.62 -9.14
C GLU A 104 -11.77 4.46 -9.91
N GLN A 105 -11.03 5.55 -10.10
CA GLN A 105 -9.74 5.46 -10.77
C GLN A 105 -8.76 4.65 -9.92
N ALA A 106 -8.79 4.85 -8.61
CA ALA A 106 -7.91 4.10 -7.72
C ALA A 106 -8.20 2.60 -7.79
N LEU A 107 -9.48 2.22 -7.89
CA LEU A 107 -9.85 0.81 -8.01
C LEU A 107 -9.36 0.22 -9.33
N GLU A 108 -9.42 0.99 -10.41
CA GLU A 108 -8.89 0.53 -11.69
C GLU A 108 -7.38 0.31 -11.60
N LEU A 109 -6.67 1.23 -10.96
CA LEU A 109 -5.24 1.10 -10.79
C LEU A 109 -4.90 -0.08 -9.88
N ALA A 110 -5.70 -0.31 -8.86
CA ALA A 110 -5.50 -1.46 -7.98
C ALA A 110 -5.69 -2.77 -8.74
N ALA A 111 -6.67 -2.82 -9.64
CA ALA A 111 -6.89 -4.01 -10.46
C ALA A 111 -5.70 -4.25 -11.40
N GLU A 112 -5.15 -3.18 -11.99
CA GLU A 112 -3.98 -3.33 -12.84
C GLU A 112 -2.77 -3.82 -12.03
N GLY A 113 -2.57 -3.26 -10.84
CA GLY A 113 -1.48 -3.68 -9.98
C GLY A 113 -1.63 -5.12 -9.53
N SER A 114 -2.85 -5.53 -9.21
CA SER A 114 -3.14 -6.90 -8.82
C SER A 114 -2.82 -7.87 -9.96
N LYS A 115 -3.18 -7.49 -11.18
CA LYS A 115 -2.87 -8.33 -12.33
C LYS A 115 -1.37 -8.40 -12.56
N ALA A 116 -0.67 -7.28 -12.44
CA ALA A 116 0.76 -7.22 -12.68
C ALA A 116 1.52 -8.11 -11.69
N CYS A 117 1.18 -8.04 -10.42
CA CYS A 117 1.90 -8.81 -9.41
C CYS A 117 1.28 -10.18 -9.14
N ASN A 118 0.15 -10.47 -9.77
CA ASN A 118 -0.56 -11.73 -9.59
C ASN A 118 -0.84 -12.01 -8.11
N ARG A 119 -1.26 -10.99 -7.40
CA ARG A 119 -1.61 -11.06 -5.98
C ARG A 119 -2.84 -10.21 -5.75
N ARG A 120 -3.60 -10.53 -4.72
CA ARG A 120 -4.72 -9.67 -4.34
C ARG A 120 -4.20 -8.39 -3.75
N ILE A 121 -4.97 -7.33 -3.88
CA ILE A 121 -4.61 -6.03 -3.33
C ILE A 121 -5.78 -5.51 -2.50
N GLU A 122 -5.46 -5.02 -1.31
CA GLU A 122 -6.44 -4.31 -0.49
C GLU A 122 -6.22 -2.82 -0.70
N LEU A 123 -7.28 -2.11 -1.06
CA LEU A 123 -7.20 -0.66 -1.23
C LEU A 123 -7.81 0.02 -0.02
N ARG A 124 -7.13 1.01 0.49
CA ARG A 124 -7.65 1.78 1.63
C ARG A 124 -7.40 3.26 1.38
N PRO A 125 -8.44 4.10 1.41
CA PRO A 125 -8.22 5.54 1.26
C PRO A 125 -7.38 6.09 2.41
N ILE A 126 -6.56 7.07 2.10
CA ILE A 126 -5.74 7.75 3.11
C ILE A 126 -6.45 9.05 3.49
N ILE A 127 -6.55 9.29 4.79
CA ILE A 127 -7.20 10.50 5.28
C ILE A 127 -6.29 11.71 5.18
#